data_556c906905c4db01550966bcba057576
#
_entry.id   556c906905c4db01550966bcba057576
#
_cell.length_a   1.000
_cell.length_b   1.000
_cell.length_c   1.000
_cell.angle_alpha   90.00
_cell.angle_beta   90.00
_cell.angle_gamma   90.00
#
_symmetry.space_group_name_H-M   'P 1'
#
loop_
_entity.id
_entity.type
_entity.pdbx_description
1 polymer ?
#
loop_
_entity_poly.entity_id
_entity_poly.type
_entity_poly.pdbx_seq_one_letter_code
_entity_poly.pdbx_strand_id
1 'polypeptide(L)'
;LLIVPRFLKPAETADPAQPPVVQAEAPQTGSITLYRELTGTIQPSDMVSVIPKLAGEVTEVYVKTGDHVQEGQALLKIDNRQLDSARISMETAQVALNDAQTNLARMQALYASGDISAQTYEQTASAAQQAQLQYDAAKLNYDTQAEYTTITAPIAGVIESFSPEVHDMISQTAPVCVISGGEGMMVNFAVPEKIASGLAAGDPLKVEKGDNEYDGTITEVSTMVDAATGLFNVKGTLPGAQDLATGTTVKLSVVSDRADNVMTLPVDTIYYEGGDSYVYTYEDGTIHKVPVEVGIYDSEKA
;
A
#
# COMPACT_ATOMS: atom_id res chain seq x y z
N LEU A 1 -97.14 2.12 42.97
CA LEU A 1 -96.54 2.21 41.64
C LEU A 1 -95.66 3.45 41.58
N LEU A 2 -94.30 3.25 41.63
CA LEU A 2 -93.29 4.36 41.59
C LEU A 2 -92.86 4.51 40.15
N ILE A 3 -93.11 5.67 39.55
CA ILE A 3 -92.61 6.07 38.24
C ILE A 3 -91.26 6.81 38.47
N VAL A 4 -90.17 6.24 37.94
CA VAL A 4 -88.82 6.85 37.95
C VAL A 4 -88.65 7.59 36.65
N PRO A 5 -88.38 8.90 36.62
CA PRO A 5 -88.09 9.63 35.37
C PRO A 5 -86.68 9.26 34.88
N ARG A 6 -86.67 8.79 33.61
CA ARG A 6 -85.44 8.49 32.86
C ARG A 6 -84.88 9.78 32.33
N PHE A 7 -83.79 10.29 32.94
CA PHE A 7 -83.01 11.42 32.37
C PHE A 7 -82.33 10.98 31.07
N LEU A 8 -82.74 11.57 29.96
CA LEU A 8 -82.03 11.52 28.72
C LEU A 8 -80.74 12.34 28.91
N LYS A 9 -79.56 11.71 28.75
CA LYS A 9 -78.28 12.41 28.56
C LYS A 9 -78.39 13.22 27.28
N PRO A 10 -77.92 14.50 27.25
CA PRO A 10 -77.77 15.23 26.02
C PRO A 10 -76.71 14.51 25.12
N ALA A 11 -77.01 14.42 23.83
CA ALA A 11 -76.00 13.96 22.86
C ALA A 11 -74.80 14.90 22.88
N GLU A 12 -73.66 14.35 23.16
CA GLU A 12 -72.33 15.00 23.04
C GLU A 12 -72.20 15.40 21.56
N THR A 13 -72.26 16.69 21.27
CA THR A 13 -71.94 17.24 19.93
C THR A 13 -70.50 16.89 19.65
N ALA A 14 -70.28 15.98 18.70
CA ALA A 14 -68.95 15.70 18.15
C ALA A 14 -68.35 17.03 17.64
N ASP A 15 -67.26 17.43 18.26
CA ASP A 15 -66.45 18.54 17.80
C ASP A 15 -66.08 18.27 16.33
N PRO A 16 -66.24 19.24 15.41
CA PRO A 16 -65.87 19.02 14.02
C PRO A 16 -64.38 18.67 13.99
N ALA A 17 -64.08 17.44 13.51
CA ALA A 17 -62.72 16.96 13.41
C ALA A 17 -61.88 18.03 12.66
N GLN A 18 -60.91 18.59 13.36
CA GLN A 18 -59.96 19.51 12.72
C GLN A 18 -59.38 18.78 11.53
N PRO A 19 -59.28 19.42 10.36
CA PRO A 19 -58.66 18.78 9.19
C PRO A 19 -57.25 18.40 9.55
N PRO A 20 -56.77 17.22 9.12
CA PRO A 20 -55.44 16.79 9.41
C PRO A 20 -54.43 17.83 8.88
N VAL A 21 -53.55 18.28 9.77
CA VAL A 21 -52.46 19.20 9.39
C VAL A 21 -51.40 18.35 8.70
N VAL A 22 -51.10 18.66 7.46
CA VAL A 22 -50.02 18.05 6.68
C VAL A 22 -48.86 19.04 6.62
N GLN A 23 -47.65 18.55 6.82
CA GLN A 23 -46.44 19.29 6.58
C GLN A 23 -45.99 19.01 5.14
N ALA A 24 -45.83 20.06 4.36
CA ALA A 24 -45.31 19.96 3.00
C ALA A 24 -43.91 20.58 2.93
N GLU A 25 -43.00 19.90 2.28
CA GLU A 25 -41.64 20.34 2.05
C GLU A 25 -41.31 20.30 0.56
N ALA A 26 -40.59 21.28 0.07
CA ALA A 26 -40.19 21.30 -1.33
C ALA A 26 -39.00 20.34 -1.56
N PRO A 27 -38.98 19.60 -2.68
CA PRO A 27 -37.82 18.78 -3.03
C PRO A 27 -36.58 19.62 -3.16
N GLN A 28 -35.46 19.09 -2.69
CA GLN A 28 -34.17 19.74 -2.73
C GLN A 28 -33.25 19.03 -3.73
N THR A 29 -32.38 19.79 -4.39
CA THR A 29 -31.30 19.21 -5.17
C THR A 29 -30.12 18.95 -4.26
N GLY A 30 -29.65 17.71 -4.20
CA GLY A 30 -28.58 17.29 -3.33
C GLY A 30 -27.81 16.09 -3.87
N SER A 31 -26.94 15.54 -3.04
CA SER A 31 -26.22 14.31 -3.31
C SER A 31 -26.56 13.29 -2.23
N ILE A 32 -26.68 12.03 -2.63
CA ILE A 32 -26.81 10.89 -1.73
C ILE A 32 -25.57 10.03 -1.91
N THR A 33 -24.93 9.65 -0.82
CA THR A 33 -23.74 8.79 -0.82
C THR A 33 -24.00 7.63 0.13
N LEU A 34 -23.97 6.43 -0.39
CA LEU A 34 -24.11 5.22 0.40
C LEU A 34 -22.72 4.69 0.77
N TYR A 35 -22.57 4.36 2.04
CA TYR A 35 -21.36 3.74 2.56
C TYR A 35 -21.59 2.27 2.81
N ARG A 36 -20.55 1.47 2.59
CA ARG A 36 -20.54 0.06 2.95
C ARG A 36 -19.42 -0.23 3.92
N GLU A 37 -19.78 -0.90 5.00
CA GLU A 37 -18.82 -1.39 5.97
C GLU A 37 -18.17 -2.67 5.45
N LEU A 38 -16.86 -2.72 5.56
CA LEU A 38 -15.98 -3.82 5.18
C LEU A 38 -14.92 -4.03 6.25
N THR A 39 -14.15 -5.09 6.10
CA THR A 39 -12.97 -5.34 6.92
C THR A 39 -11.71 -5.27 6.07
N GLY A 40 -10.65 -4.70 6.62
CA GLY A 40 -9.35 -4.65 6.00
C GLY A 40 -8.24 -5.00 6.97
N THR A 41 -7.03 -5.17 6.45
CA THR A 41 -5.82 -5.45 7.21
C THR A 41 -4.85 -4.31 7.05
N ILE A 42 -4.31 -3.82 8.16
CA ILE A 42 -3.30 -2.77 8.19
C ILE A 42 -1.95 -3.35 7.79
N GLN A 43 -1.26 -2.65 6.91
CA GLN A 43 0.09 -2.95 6.46
C GLN A 43 0.92 -1.65 6.41
N PRO A 44 2.26 -1.72 6.56
CA PRO A 44 3.10 -0.55 6.31
C PRO A 44 3.00 -0.12 4.83
N SER A 45 3.25 1.16 4.56
CA SER A 45 3.24 1.68 3.19
C SER A 45 4.30 1.03 2.31
N ASP A 46 5.46 0.74 2.90
CA ASP A 46 6.55 0.03 2.25
C ASP A 46 6.99 -1.16 3.10
N MET A 47 7.13 -2.32 2.48
CA MET A 47 7.66 -3.52 3.12
C MET A 47 8.66 -4.19 2.18
N VAL A 48 9.88 -4.37 2.65
CA VAL A 48 10.95 -4.98 1.87
C VAL A 48 11.53 -6.17 2.63
N SER A 49 11.53 -7.32 1.95
CA SER A 49 12.23 -8.52 2.41
C SER A 49 13.68 -8.47 1.94
N VAL A 50 14.62 -8.47 2.87
CA VAL A 50 16.05 -8.44 2.57
C VAL A 50 16.54 -9.86 2.36
N ILE A 51 16.93 -10.16 1.12
CA ILE A 51 17.47 -11.47 0.72
C ILE A 51 18.97 -11.29 0.45
N PRO A 52 19.86 -12.09 1.06
CA PRO A 52 21.28 -12.04 0.81
C PRO A 52 21.64 -12.31 -0.64
N LYS A 53 22.61 -11.56 -1.19
CA LYS A 53 23.13 -11.79 -2.54
C LYS A 53 24.16 -12.93 -2.59
N LEU A 54 24.72 -13.31 -1.43
CA LEU A 54 25.65 -14.43 -1.26
C LEU A 54 25.21 -15.31 -0.10
N ALA A 55 25.51 -16.60 -0.20
CA ALA A 55 25.42 -17.53 0.92
C ALA A 55 26.70 -17.47 1.75
N GLY A 56 26.60 -17.62 3.06
CA GLY A 56 27.75 -17.62 3.96
C GLY A 56 27.38 -17.83 5.42
N GLU A 57 28.38 -17.96 6.28
CA GLU A 57 28.24 -18.01 7.73
C GLU A 57 28.13 -16.59 8.27
N VAL A 58 27.15 -16.33 9.15
CA VAL A 58 27.00 -15.04 9.83
C VAL A 58 28.12 -14.87 10.86
N THR A 59 28.95 -13.85 10.69
CA THR A 59 30.03 -13.53 11.60
C THR A 59 29.68 -12.46 12.61
N GLU A 60 28.88 -11.48 12.20
CA GLU A 60 28.47 -10.37 13.05
C GLU A 60 27.01 -10.00 12.77
N VAL A 61 26.26 -9.65 13.81
CA VAL A 61 24.89 -9.15 13.76
C VAL A 61 24.86 -7.78 14.44
N TYR A 62 24.32 -6.77 13.75
CA TYR A 62 24.32 -5.38 14.22
C TYR A 62 22.96 -4.88 14.69
N VAL A 63 21.89 -5.61 14.39
CA VAL A 63 20.50 -5.19 14.60
C VAL A 63 19.64 -6.34 15.12
N LYS A 64 18.48 -6.01 15.65
CA LYS A 64 17.47 -6.96 16.13
C LYS A 64 16.07 -6.52 15.72
N THR A 65 15.10 -7.40 15.86
CA THR A 65 13.68 -7.09 15.65
C THR A 65 13.24 -5.91 16.52
N GLY A 66 12.56 -4.94 15.93
CA GLY A 66 12.09 -3.70 16.54
C GLY A 66 13.08 -2.52 16.43
N ASP A 67 14.29 -2.72 15.93
CA ASP A 67 15.25 -1.63 15.74
C ASP A 67 14.87 -0.77 14.52
N HIS A 68 15.13 0.55 14.66
CA HIS A 68 15.03 1.49 13.54
C HIS A 68 16.34 1.52 12.77
N VAL A 69 16.29 1.38 11.46
CA VAL A 69 17.45 1.40 10.57
C VAL A 69 17.32 2.49 9.52
N GLN A 70 18.47 3.00 9.07
CA GLN A 70 18.56 3.91 7.93
C GLN A 70 18.89 3.14 6.66
N GLU A 71 18.55 3.69 5.50
CA GLU A 71 18.98 3.15 4.21
C GLU A 71 20.53 3.05 4.16
N GLY A 72 21.04 1.89 3.71
CA GLY A 72 22.47 1.59 3.68
C GLY A 72 23.08 1.16 5.01
N GLN A 73 22.34 1.18 6.13
CA GLN A 73 22.86 0.72 7.42
C GLN A 73 23.14 -0.79 7.39
N ALA A 74 24.32 -1.19 7.91
CA ALA A 74 24.69 -2.59 8.02
C ALA A 74 23.76 -3.34 9.00
N LEU A 75 23.25 -4.48 8.57
CA LEU A 75 22.36 -5.36 9.35
C LEU A 75 23.13 -6.53 9.93
N LEU A 76 23.91 -7.19 9.10
CA LEU A 76 24.77 -8.30 9.48
C LEU A 76 25.94 -8.45 8.49
N LYS A 77 26.94 -9.21 8.88
CA LYS A 77 28.11 -9.55 8.06
C LYS A 77 28.26 -11.05 7.96
N ILE A 78 28.65 -11.50 6.77
CA ILE A 78 28.91 -12.91 6.50
C ILE A 78 30.35 -13.16 6.09
N ASP A 79 30.84 -14.35 6.40
CA ASP A 79 32.09 -14.85 5.83
C ASP A 79 31.75 -15.72 4.59
N ASN A 80 32.55 -15.55 3.54
CA ASN A 80 32.41 -16.27 2.31
C ASN A 80 33.77 -16.58 1.68
N ARG A 81 34.05 -17.85 1.47
CA ARG A 81 35.29 -18.35 0.80
C ARG A 81 35.46 -17.78 -0.61
N GLN A 82 34.37 -17.35 -1.28
CA GLN A 82 34.45 -16.71 -2.60
C GLN A 82 35.19 -15.35 -2.53
N LEU A 83 35.02 -14.61 -1.45
CA LEU A 83 35.75 -13.36 -1.23
C LEU A 83 37.27 -13.60 -1.15
N ASP A 84 37.72 -14.63 -0.42
CA ASP A 84 39.12 -14.97 -0.35
C ASP A 84 39.69 -15.36 -1.71
N SER A 85 38.94 -16.14 -2.49
CA SER A 85 39.35 -16.50 -3.85
C SER A 85 39.44 -15.31 -4.78
N ALA A 86 38.49 -14.35 -4.68
CA ALA A 86 38.50 -13.11 -5.45
C ALA A 86 39.68 -12.21 -5.06
N ARG A 87 40.00 -12.14 -3.76
CA ARG A 87 41.15 -11.39 -3.24
C ARG A 87 42.46 -11.92 -3.81
N ILE A 88 42.67 -13.26 -3.76
CA ILE A 88 43.88 -13.90 -4.30
C ILE A 88 43.97 -13.66 -5.83
N SER A 89 42.85 -13.73 -6.56
CA SER A 89 42.82 -13.45 -7.99
C SER A 89 43.21 -12.00 -8.30
N MET A 90 42.71 -11.03 -7.54
CA MET A 90 43.04 -9.61 -7.68
C MET A 90 44.50 -9.35 -7.36
N GLU A 91 45.05 -9.91 -6.26
CA GLU A 91 46.47 -9.79 -5.88
C GLU A 91 47.38 -10.38 -6.97
N THR A 92 47.01 -11.53 -7.55
CA THR A 92 47.74 -12.15 -8.65
C THR A 92 47.79 -11.25 -9.90
N ALA A 93 46.63 -10.70 -10.27
CA ALA A 93 46.54 -9.77 -11.40
C ALA A 93 47.32 -8.47 -11.13
N GLN A 94 47.34 -7.99 -9.89
CA GLN A 94 48.14 -6.82 -9.48
C GLN A 94 49.66 -7.05 -9.68
N VAL A 95 50.16 -8.23 -9.33
CA VAL A 95 51.58 -8.58 -9.54
C VAL A 95 51.87 -8.60 -11.05
N ALA A 96 51.04 -9.26 -11.86
CA ALA A 96 51.22 -9.29 -13.30
C ALA A 96 51.19 -7.88 -13.95
N LEU A 97 50.32 -7.00 -13.46
CA LEU A 97 50.23 -5.60 -13.91
C LEU A 97 51.53 -4.85 -13.56
N ASN A 98 52.04 -4.97 -12.32
CA ASN A 98 53.29 -4.31 -11.90
C ASN A 98 54.48 -4.76 -12.74
N ASP A 99 54.57 -6.06 -13.07
CA ASP A 99 55.62 -6.60 -13.94
C ASP A 99 55.51 -6.05 -15.37
N ALA A 100 54.29 -6.02 -15.92
CA ALA A 100 54.06 -5.49 -17.27
C ALA A 100 54.35 -3.98 -17.36
N GLN A 101 53.97 -3.19 -16.35
CA GLN A 101 54.24 -1.75 -16.27
C GLN A 101 55.75 -1.49 -16.12
N THR A 102 56.45 -2.25 -15.30
CA THR A 102 57.90 -2.16 -15.13
C THR A 102 58.62 -2.47 -16.45
N ASN A 103 58.16 -3.51 -17.15
CA ASN A 103 58.71 -3.86 -18.47
C ASN A 103 58.45 -2.76 -19.49
N LEU A 104 57.19 -2.23 -19.54
CA LEU A 104 56.83 -1.11 -20.45
C LEU A 104 57.75 0.11 -20.19
N ALA A 105 57.93 0.51 -18.92
CA ALA A 105 58.81 1.63 -18.56
C ALA A 105 60.25 1.43 -19.06
N ARG A 106 60.76 0.21 -18.95
CA ARG A 106 62.11 -0.15 -19.46
C ARG A 106 62.16 -0.08 -20.99
N MET A 107 61.15 -0.65 -21.69
CA MET A 107 61.07 -0.62 -23.16
C MET A 107 60.85 0.80 -23.69
N GLN A 108 60.12 1.64 -22.95
CA GLN A 108 59.96 3.06 -23.29
C GLN A 108 61.28 3.81 -23.34
N ALA A 109 62.18 3.56 -22.35
CA ALA A 109 63.51 4.15 -22.32
C ALA A 109 64.38 3.66 -23.50
N LEU A 110 64.34 2.36 -23.83
CA LEU A 110 65.07 1.79 -24.96
C LEU A 110 64.53 2.26 -26.34
N TYR A 111 63.25 2.48 -26.45
CA TYR A 111 62.64 3.05 -27.65
C TYR A 111 63.06 4.51 -27.87
N ALA A 112 63.11 5.29 -26.77
CA ALA A 112 63.56 6.67 -26.82
C ALA A 112 65.04 6.82 -27.22
N SER A 113 65.90 5.82 -26.86
CA SER A 113 67.32 5.77 -27.32
C SER A 113 67.49 5.20 -28.75
N GLY A 114 66.45 4.63 -29.33
CA GLY A 114 66.52 4.01 -30.66
C GLY A 114 66.98 2.54 -30.67
N ASP A 115 67.08 1.91 -29.50
CA ASP A 115 67.62 0.56 -29.36
C ASP A 115 66.62 -0.56 -29.66
N ILE A 116 65.33 -0.23 -29.79
CA ILE A 116 64.27 -1.19 -30.13
C ILE A 116 63.33 -0.63 -31.21
N SER A 117 62.63 -1.54 -31.90
CA SER A 117 61.67 -1.17 -32.95
C SER A 117 60.38 -0.64 -32.36
N ALA A 118 59.64 0.19 -33.14
CA ALA A 118 58.30 0.63 -32.79
C ALA A 118 57.36 -0.55 -32.52
N GLN A 119 57.44 -1.62 -33.29
CA GLN A 119 56.64 -2.84 -33.15
C GLN A 119 56.86 -3.48 -31.78
N THR A 120 58.09 -3.57 -31.29
CA THR A 120 58.43 -4.15 -29.96
C THR A 120 57.86 -3.31 -28.87
N TYR A 121 57.97 -1.97 -28.97
CA TYR A 121 57.37 -1.05 -28.01
C TYR A 121 55.85 -1.19 -27.95
N GLU A 122 55.16 -1.18 -29.11
CA GLU A 122 53.69 -1.31 -29.21
C GLU A 122 53.20 -2.64 -28.66
N GLN A 123 53.90 -3.74 -28.90
CA GLN A 123 53.59 -5.04 -28.32
C GLN A 123 53.68 -5.02 -26.77
N THR A 124 54.72 -4.37 -26.25
CA THR A 124 54.86 -4.25 -24.81
C THR A 124 53.81 -3.33 -24.17
N ALA A 125 53.49 -2.23 -24.87
CA ALA A 125 52.41 -1.35 -24.45
C ALA A 125 51.06 -2.04 -24.44
N SER A 126 50.76 -2.83 -25.49
CA SER A 126 49.53 -3.66 -25.53
C SER A 126 49.48 -4.71 -24.44
N ALA A 127 50.62 -5.35 -24.11
CA ALA A 127 50.71 -6.31 -22.99
C ALA A 127 50.43 -5.65 -21.64
N ALA A 128 50.99 -4.45 -21.39
CA ALA A 128 50.71 -3.69 -20.16
C ALA A 128 49.26 -3.25 -20.06
N GLN A 129 48.63 -2.84 -21.20
CA GLN A 129 47.23 -2.52 -21.23
C GLN A 129 46.34 -3.75 -20.95
N GLN A 130 46.69 -4.91 -21.50
CA GLN A 130 45.98 -6.16 -21.23
C GLN A 130 46.06 -6.56 -19.74
N ALA A 131 47.25 -6.42 -19.11
CA ALA A 131 47.44 -6.68 -17.68
C ALA A 131 46.61 -5.71 -16.82
N GLN A 132 46.50 -4.43 -17.22
CA GLN A 132 45.64 -3.45 -16.56
C GLN A 132 44.17 -3.89 -16.60
N LEU A 133 43.66 -4.27 -17.75
CA LEU A 133 42.24 -4.72 -17.89
C LEU A 133 41.99 -5.98 -17.07
N GLN A 134 42.96 -6.90 -16.99
CA GLN A 134 42.82 -8.11 -16.14
C GLN A 134 42.74 -7.78 -14.66
N TYR A 135 43.60 -6.84 -14.19
CA TYR A 135 43.55 -6.36 -12.82
C TYR A 135 42.21 -5.65 -12.52
N ASP A 136 41.77 -4.76 -13.41
CA ASP A 136 40.53 -4.03 -13.22
C ASP A 136 39.34 -4.98 -13.13
N ALA A 137 39.27 -6.03 -13.96
CA ALA A 137 38.25 -7.06 -13.91
C ALA A 137 38.29 -7.87 -12.60
N ALA A 138 39.51 -8.27 -12.15
CA ALA A 138 39.68 -9.01 -10.89
C ALA A 138 39.33 -8.15 -9.67
N LYS A 139 39.72 -6.86 -9.72
CA LYS A 139 39.39 -5.88 -8.67
C LYS A 139 37.88 -5.66 -8.59
N LEU A 140 37.19 -5.45 -9.70
CA LEU A 140 35.73 -5.29 -9.75
C LEU A 140 35.05 -6.51 -9.13
N ASN A 141 35.50 -7.73 -9.49
CA ASN A 141 34.95 -8.95 -8.89
C ASN A 141 35.14 -8.98 -7.37
N TYR A 142 36.35 -8.66 -6.88
CA TYR A 142 36.66 -8.59 -5.45
C TYR A 142 35.77 -7.56 -4.74
N ASP A 143 35.69 -6.33 -5.26
CA ASP A 143 34.90 -5.25 -4.68
C ASP A 143 33.40 -5.63 -4.60
N THR A 144 32.87 -6.26 -5.65
CA THR A 144 31.48 -6.76 -5.69
C THR A 144 31.24 -7.86 -4.64
N GLN A 145 32.17 -8.82 -4.52
CA GLN A 145 32.06 -9.87 -3.49
C GLN A 145 32.15 -9.28 -2.07
N ALA A 146 33.03 -8.32 -1.87
CA ALA A 146 33.20 -7.63 -0.58
C ALA A 146 31.96 -6.84 -0.17
N GLU A 147 31.34 -6.12 -1.13
CA GLU A 147 30.06 -5.43 -0.91
C GLU A 147 28.97 -6.42 -0.45
N TYR A 148 28.87 -7.58 -1.09
CA TYR A 148 27.83 -8.56 -0.79
C TYR A 148 28.05 -9.33 0.52
N THR A 149 29.22 -9.24 1.15
CA THR A 149 29.45 -9.83 2.48
C THR A 149 28.84 -9.00 3.61
N THR A 150 28.55 -7.73 3.39
CA THR A 150 27.84 -6.90 4.34
C THR A 150 26.41 -6.67 3.83
N ILE A 151 25.43 -7.27 4.50
CA ILE A 151 24.03 -7.10 4.18
C ILE A 151 23.55 -5.79 4.81
N THR A 152 23.03 -4.88 3.99
CA THR A 152 22.56 -3.55 4.39
C THR A 152 21.06 -3.39 4.21
N ALA A 153 20.48 -2.44 4.92
CA ALA A 153 19.06 -2.08 4.77
C ALA A 153 18.83 -1.37 3.43
N PRO A 154 17.92 -1.86 2.58
CA PRO A 154 17.61 -1.22 1.29
C PRO A 154 16.71 0.02 1.43
N ILE A 155 16.03 0.16 2.56
CA ILE A 155 15.17 1.30 2.91
C ILE A 155 15.37 1.66 4.38
N ALA A 156 15.04 2.90 4.74
CA ALA A 156 14.91 3.30 6.15
C ALA A 156 13.58 2.77 6.71
N GLY A 157 13.56 2.33 7.97
CA GLY A 157 12.34 1.81 8.59
C GLY A 157 12.59 1.03 9.87
N VAL A 158 11.62 0.21 10.24
CA VAL A 158 11.65 -0.66 11.42
C VAL A 158 11.82 -2.12 10.97
N ILE A 159 12.66 -2.86 11.68
CA ILE A 159 12.84 -4.30 11.47
C ILE A 159 11.65 -5.05 12.07
N GLU A 160 10.74 -5.54 11.22
CA GLU A 160 9.56 -6.32 11.64
C GLU A 160 9.94 -7.75 12.05
N SER A 161 10.87 -8.35 11.32
CA SER A 161 11.39 -9.68 11.63
C SER A 161 12.86 -9.77 11.28
N PHE A 162 13.63 -10.44 12.12
CA PHE A 162 15.05 -10.72 11.93
C PHE A 162 15.33 -12.13 12.45
N SER A 163 15.80 -13.02 11.57
CA SER A 163 15.96 -14.44 11.90
C SER A 163 17.40 -14.88 12.18
N PRO A 164 18.47 -14.26 11.58
CA PRO A 164 19.82 -14.80 11.68
C PRO A 164 20.47 -14.59 13.04
N GLU A 165 21.20 -15.58 13.50
CA GLU A 165 22.12 -15.51 14.64
C GLU A 165 23.56 -15.68 14.17
N VAL A 166 24.53 -15.28 15.02
CA VAL A 166 25.96 -15.50 14.74
C VAL A 166 26.22 -17.00 14.65
N HIS A 167 26.97 -17.40 13.63
CA HIS A 167 27.28 -18.79 13.21
C HIS A 167 26.17 -19.48 12.41
N ASP A 168 25.05 -18.83 12.11
CA ASP A 168 24.07 -19.39 11.20
C ASP A 168 24.57 -19.38 9.75
N MET A 169 24.16 -20.38 8.98
CA MET A 169 24.37 -20.41 7.53
C MET A 169 23.18 -19.79 6.83
N ILE A 170 23.37 -18.66 6.17
CA ILE A 170 22.34 -18.04 5.36
C ILE A 170 22.46 -18.36 3.87
N SER A 171 21.33 -18.30 3.17
CA SER A 171 21.23 -18.64 1.76
C SER A 171 20.62 -17.51 0.93
N GLN A 172 20.79 -17.56 -0.40
CA GLN A 172 20.22 -16.61 -1.36
C GLN A 172 18.72 -16.80 -1.62
N THR A 173 18.08 -17.77 -0.98
CA THR A 173 16.68 -18.14 -1.25
C THR A 173 15.71 -17.74 -0.15
N ALA A 174 16.22 -17.40 1.03
CA ALA A 174 15.41 -17.02 2.18
C ALA A 174 15.70 -15.59 2.63
N PRO A 175 14.68 -14.81 2.99
CA PRO A 175 14.89 -13.48 3.56
C PRO A 175 15.54 -13.61 4.95
N VAL A 176 16.49 -12.72 5.26
CA VAL A 176 17.11 -12.62 6.57
C VAL A 176 16.36 -11.67 7.49
N CYS A 177 15.71 -10.67 6.92
CA CYS A 177 14.85 -9.77 7.66
C CYS A 177 13.76 -9.17 6.75
N VAL A 178 12.75 -8.61 7.40
CA VAL A 178 11.71 -7.79 6.78
C VAL A 178 11.77 -6.41 7.42
N ILE A 179 11.89 -5.38 6.59
CA ILE A 179 11.91 -3.98 7.01
C ILE A 179 10.62 -3.33 6.55
N SER A 180 9.91 -2.71 7.47
CA SER A 180 8.77 -1.84 7.18
C SER A 180 9.24 -0.39 7.16
N GLY A 181 8.97 0.30 6.06
CA GLY A 181 9.32 1.70 5.86
C GLY A 181 8.10 2.54 5.52
N GLY A 182 8.35 3.83 5.25
CA GLY A 182 7.35 4.79 4.84
C GLY A 182 6.74 5.58 6.00
N GLU A 183 6.16 6.73 5.67
CA GLU A 183 5.59 7.68 6.66
C GLU A 183 4.14 7.38 7.04
N GLY A 184 3.57 6.23 6.61
CA GLY A 184 2.17 5.92 6.86
C GLY A 184 1.85 4.43 6.83
N MET A 185 0.65 4.13 7.27
CA MET A 185 0.05 2.80 7.13
C MET A 185 -0.84 2.75 5.90
N MET A 186 -0.99 1.57 5.36
CA MET A 186 -1.98 1.24 4.33
C MET A 186 -2.98 0.24 4.88
N VAL A 187 -4.20 0.32 4.40
CA VAL A 187 -5.19 -0.73 4.58
C VAL A 187 -5.37 -1.48 3.28
N ASN A 188 -5.31 -2.79 3.35
CA ASN A 188 -5.62 -3.68 2.24
C ASN A 188 -6.96 -4.38 2.52
N PHE A 189 -7.89 -4.33 1.59
CA PHE A 189 -9.21 -4.93 1.71
C PHE A 189 -9.69 -5.46 0.35
N ALA A 190 -10.66 -6.35 0.39
CA ALA A 190 -11.18 -6.98 -0.82
C ALA A 190 -12.67 -6.68 -0.99
N VAL A 191 -13.08 -6.39 -2.22
CA VAL A 191 -14.46 -6.02 -2.57
C VAL A 191 -14.99 -6.82 -3.74
N PRO A 192 -16.31 -7.06 -3.80
CA PRO A 192 -16.97 -7.61 -4.99
C PRO A 192 -16.90 -6.64 -6.18
N GLU A 193 -17.05 -7.16 -7.40
CA GLU A 193 -16.99 -6.41 -8.66
C GLU A 193 -17.93 -5.17 -8.67
N LYS A 194 -19.14 -5.33 -8.16
CA LYS A 194 -20.13 -4.23 -8.10
C LYS A 194 -19.62 -3.02 -7.31
N ILE A 195 -18.86 -3.26 -6.23
CA ILE A 195 -18.28 -2.17 -5.42
C ILE A 195 -17.00 -1.67 -6.09
N ALA A 196 -16.13 -2.58 -6.57
CA ALA A 196 -14.88 -2.22 -7.24
C ALA A 196 -15.08 -1.26 -8.42
N SER A 197 -16.15 -1.48 -9.21
CA SER A 197 -16.47 -0.63 -10.37
C SER A 197 -16.90 0.79 -10.01
N GLY A 198 -17.33 1.03 -8.78
CA GLY A 198 -17.68 2.35 -8.25
C GLY A 198 -16.57 3.07 -7.51
N LEU A 199 -15.43 2.37 -7.22
CA LEU A 199 -14.31 2.93 -6.50
C LEU A 199 -13.22 3.42 -7.45
N ALA A 200 -12.61 4.54 -7.11
CA ALA A 200 -11.49 5.11 -7.83
C ALA A 200 -10.35 5.50 -6.89
N ALA A 201 -9.13 5.56 -7.43
CA ALA A 201 -8.01 6.16 -6.71
C ALA A 201 -8.32 7.63 -6.43
N GLY A 202 -8.13 8.06 -5.18
CA GLY A 202 -8.51 9.38 -4.68
C GLY A 202 -9.81 9.40 -3.87
N ASP A 203 -10.61 8.34 -3.90
CA ASP A 203 -11.83 8.29 -3.10
C ASP A 203 -11.51 8.25 -1.60
N PRO A 204 -12.33 8.93 -0.78
CA PRO A 204 -12.17 8.91 0.66
C PRO A 204 -12.54 7.54 1.22
N LEU A 205 -11.81 7.16 2.24
CA LEU A 205 -12.10 5.97 3.01
C LEU A 205 -11.97 6.31 4.51
N LYS A 206 -12.86 5.74 5.32
CA LYS A 206 -12.80 5.85 6.78
C LYS A 206 -12.48 4.49 7.37
N VAL A 207 -11.54 4.48 8.31
CA VAL A 207 -11.12 3.27 9.01
C VAL A 207 -11.38 3.45 10.49
N GLU A 208 -11.99 2.44 11.10
CA GLU A 208 -12.33 2.42 12.52
C GLU A 208 -11.58 1.31 13.24
N LYS A 209 -10.97 1.65 14.37
CA LYS A 209 -10.35 0.69 15.29
C LYS A 209 -10.67 1.03 16.73
N GLY A 210 -11.55 0.25 17.36
CA GLY A 210 -12.09 0.58 18.68
C GLY A 210 -12.86 1.89 18.63
N ASP A 211 -12.45 2.87 19.42
CA ASP A 211 -13.06 4.20 19.50
C ASP A 211 -12.35 5.25 18.61
N ASN A 212 -11.31 4.84 17.87
CA ASN A 212 -10.54 5.72 17.01
C ASN A 212 -10.99 5.59 15.55
N GLU A 213 -11.12 6.75 14.90
CA GLU A 213 -11.37 6.89 13.46
C GLU A 213 -10.13 7.45 12.76
N TYR A 214 -9.82 6.93 11.59
CA TYR A 214 -8.71 7.36 10.75
C TYR A 214 -9.25 7.66 9.35
N ASP A 215 -8.98 8.87 8.89
CA ASP A 215 -9.29 9.26 7.52
C ASP A 215 -8.18 8.77 6.57
N GLY A 216 -8.59 8.17 5.48
CA GLY A 216 -7.72 7.65 4.47
C GLY A 216 -8.18 7.97 3.06
N THR A 217 -7.39 7.53 2.10
CA THR A 217 -7.67 7.70 0.68
C THR A 217 -7.34 6.42 -0.06
N ILE A 218 -8.20 5.98 -0.96
CA ILE A 218 -7.94 4.86 -1.85
C ILE A 218 -6.81 5.23 -2.80
N THR A 219 -5.76 4.41 -2.84
CA THR A 219 -4.60 4.61 -3.72
C THR A 219 -4.62 3.71 -4.94
N GLU A 220 -5.16 2.50 -4.79
CA GLU A 220 -5.17 1.50 -5.84
C GLU A 220 -6.43 0.65 -5.77
N VAL A 221 -7.09 0.46 -6.91
CA VAL A 221 -8.16 -0.53 -7.11
C VAL A 221 -7.65 -1.52 -8.15
N SER A 222 -7.50 -2.79 -7.76
CA SER A 222 -7.05 -3.84 -8.68
C SER A 222 -8.06 -4.02 -9.81
N THR A 223 -7.57 -4.13 -11.03
CA THR A 223 -8.39 -4.50 -12.21
C THR A 223 -8.47 -6.01 -12.42
N MET A 224 -7.72 -6.79 -11.63
CA MET A 224 -7.69 -8.24 -11.71
C MET A 224 -8.34 -8.84 -10.46
N VAL A 225 -9.23 -9.80 -10.67
CA VAL A 225 -9.85 -10.56 -9.60
C VAL A 225 -8.87 -11.56 -9.02
N ASP A 226 -8.84 -11.68 -7.71
CA ASP A 226 -8.13 -12.75 -7.03
C ASP A 226 -8.86 -14.08 -7.28
N ALA A 227 -8.18 -15.04 -7.92
CA ALA A 227 -8.77 -16.30 -8.34
C ALA A 227 -9.22 -17.22 -7.17
N ALA A 228 -8.66 -17.03 -5.98
CA ALA A 228 -9.00 -17.81 -4.80
C ALA A 228 -10.26 -17.28 -4.10
N THR A 229 -10.44 -15.95 -4.06
CA THR A 229 -11.52 -15.30 -3.32
C THR A 229 -12.65 -14.81 -4.22
N GLY A 230 -12.40 -14.60 -5.52
CA GLY A 230 -13.35 -13.97 -6.44
C GLY A 230 -13.56 -12.47 -6.19
N LEU A 231 -12.69 -11.83 -5.43
CA LEU A 231 -12.79 -10.42 -5.04
C LEU A 231 -11.68 -9.59 -5.68
N PHE A 232 -11.89 -8.28 -5.73
CA PHE A 232 -10.91 -7.30 -6.18
C PHE A 232 -10.17 -6.71 -4.97
N ASN A 233 -8.85 -6.68 -5.02
CA ASN A 233 -8.04 -6.07 -3.97
C ASN A 233 -8.01 -4.54 -4.13
N VAL A 234 -8.18 -3.85 -3.02
CA VAL A 234 -8.13 -2.39 -2.92
C VAL A 234 -7.15 -2.00 -1.83
N LYS A 235 -6.33 -0.99 -2.11
CA LYS A 235 -5.40 -0.41 -1.15
C LYS A 235 -5.76 1.05 -0.88
N GLY A 236 -5.68 1.43 0.37
CA GLY A 236 -5.83 2.82 0.80
C GLY A 236 -4.72 3.23 1.74
N THR A 237 -4.29 4.47 1.68
CA THR A 237 -3.31 5.05 2.59
C THR A 237 -4.00 5.70 3.78
N LEU A 238 -3.36 5.59 4.96
CA LEU A 238 -3.82 6.13 6.24
C LEU A 238 -2.69 6.97 6.86
N PRO A 239 -2.58 8.26 6.50
CA PRO A 239 -1.45 9.09 6.92
C PRO A 239 -1.32 9.29 8.44
N GLY A 240 -2.41 9.15 9.19
CA GLY A 240 -2.45 9.39 10.63
C GLY A 240 -2.42 8.13 11.51
N ALA A 241 -2.28 6.92 10.94
CA ALA A 241 -2.50 5.65 11.62
C ALA A 241 -1.20 4.96 12.08
N GLN A 242 -0.20 5.72 12.49
CA GLN A 242 1.12 5.21 12.91
C GLN A 242 1.07 4.38 14.20
N ASP A 243 0.01 4.52 14.99
CA ASP A 243 -0.25 3.76 16.21
C ASP A 243 -0.88 2.37 15.94
N LEU A 244 -1.30 2.11 14.71
CA LEU A 244 -1.87 0.81 14.35
C LEU A 244 -0.75 -0.21 14.07
N ALA A 245 -0.81 -1.35 14.77
CA ALA A 245 0.14 -2.42 14.52
C ALA A 245 -0.12 -3.11 13.16
N THR A 246 0.95 -3.44 12.47
CA THR A 246 0.93 -4.26 11.25
C THR A 246 0.18 -5.58 11.45
N GLY A 247 -0.64 -5.98 10.48
CA GLY A 247 -1.47 -7.18 10.56
C GLY A 247 -2.78 -7.01 11.33
N THR A 248 -3.03 -5.83 11.90
CA THR A 248 -4.29 -5.54 12.60
C THR A 248 -5.47 -5.54 11.64
N THR A 249 -6.55 -6.22 12.01
CA THR A 249 -7.83 -6.13 11.30
C THR A 249 -8.61 -4.92 11.79
N VAL A 250 -9.13 -4.14 10.85
CA VAL A 250 -9.90 -2.91 11.07
C VAL A 250 -11.22 -2.96 10.33
N LYS A 251 -12.21 -2.21 10.81
CA LYS A 251 -13.41 -1.91 10.05
C LYS A 251 -13.15 -0.70 9.17
N LEU A 252 -13.74 -0.68 8.01
CA LEU A 252 -13.64 0.45 7.10
C LEU A 252 -14.96 0.70 6.37
N SER A 253 -15.20 1.94 6.04
CA SER A 253 -16.38 2.38 5.29
C SER A 253 -15.92 3.00 3.97
N VAL A 254 -16.41 2.42 2.88
CA VAL A 254 -16.16 2.93 1.52
C VAL A 254 -17.46 3.35 0.86
N VAL A 255 -17.38 4.26 -0.08
CA VAL A 255 -18.52 4.64 -0.91
C VAL A 255 -18.93 3.44 -1.76
N SER A 256 -20.17 3.00 -1.62
CA SER A 256 -20.73 1.87 -2.38
C SER A 256 -21.59 2.30 -3.55
N ASP A 257 -22.21 3.47 -3.43
CA ASP A 257 -23.03 4.06 -4.49
C ASP A 257 -23.13 5.58 -4.24
N ARG A 258 -23.29 6.37 -5.31
CA ARG A 258 -23.38 7.82 -5.22
C ARG A 258 -24.24 8.37 -6.34
N ALA A 259 -25.11 9.30 -5.99
CA ALA A 259 -25.87 10.10 -6.94
C ALA A 259 -25.66 11.58 -6.61
N ASP A 260 -25.12 12.33 -7.56
CA ASP A 260 -24.88 13.76 -7.44
C ASP A 260 -25.89 14.57 -8.22
N ASN A 261 -26.26 15.72 -7.66
CA ASN A 261 -27.16 16.68 -8.29
C ASN A 261 -28.52 16.06 -8.67
N VAL A 262 -29.04 15.19 -7.80
CA VAL A 262 -30.35 14.55 -7.92
C VAL A 262 -31.39 15.25 -7.06
N MET A 263 -32.65 15.09 -7.42
CA MET A 263 -33.76 15.55 -6.57
C MET A 263 -33.85 14.62 -5.36
N THR A 264 -33.82 15.20 -4.16
CA THR A 264 -33.88 14.44 -2.91
C THR A 264 -35.12 14.81 -2.12
N LEU A 265 -35.75 13.81 -1.51
CA LEU A 265 -36.88 13.93 -0.60
C LEU A 265 -36.58 13.15 0.69
N PRO A 266 -37.17 13.54 1.83
CA PRO A 266 -37.14 12.70 3.03
C PRO A 266 -37.77 11.32 2.72
N VAL A 267 -37.12 10.26 3.20
CA VAL A 267 -37.52 8.87 2.90
C VAL A 267 -38.95 8.55 3.36
N ASP A 268 -39.44 9.20 4.40
CA ASP A 268 -40.77 9.05 4.96
C ASP A 268 -41.88 9.69 4.09
N THR A 269 -41.54 10.47 3.08
CA THR A 269 -42.48 11.04 2.11
C THR A 269 -42.80 10.13 0.94
N ILE A 270 -42.09 8.99 0.81
CA ILE A 270 -42.26 8.03 -0.29
C ILE A 270 -43.14 6.89 0.18
N TYR A 271 -44.21 6.66 -0.57
CA TYR A 271 -45.19 5.61 -0.33
C TYR A 271 -45.11 4.51 -1.38
N TYR A 272 -45.34 3.28 -0.96
CA TYR A 272 -45.32 2.11 -1.83
C TYR A 272 -46.69 1.42 -1.86
N GLU A 273 -47.23 1.17 -3.04
CA GLU A 273 -48.48 0.46 -3.22
C GLU A 273 -48.42 -0.42 -4.47
N GLY A 274 -48.64 -1.71 -4.32
CA GLY A 274 -48.68 -2.65 -5.44
C GLY A 274 -47.34 -2.89 -6.15
N GLY A 275 -46.22 -2.39 -5.60
CA GLY A 275 -44.89 -2.44 -6.21
C GLY A 275 -44.46 -1.12 -6.85
N ASP A 276 -45.36 -0.15 -6.94
CA ASP A 276 -45.07 1.18 -7.44
C ASP A 276 -44.78 2.15 -6.29
N SER A 277 -43.89 3.12 -6.54
CA SER A 277 -43.57 4.20 -5.61
C SER A 277 -44.23 5.50 -6.03
N TYR A 278 -44.69 6.27 -5.05
CA TYR A 278 -45.33 7.55 -5.28
C TYR A 278 -45.11 8.51 -4.11
N VAL A 279 -45.30 9.79 -4.40
CA VAL A 279 -45.33 10.88 -3.41
C VAL A 279 -46.68 11.61 -3.50
N TYR A 280 -47.07 12.28 -2.42
CA TYR A 280 -48.18 13.21 -2.45
C TYR A 280 -47.64 14.64 -2.60
N THR A 281 -48.12 15.34 -3.63
CA THR A 281 -47.87 16.79 -3.80
C THR A 281 -49.10 17.59 -3.40
N TYR A 282 -48.86 18.79 -2.88
CA TYR A 282 -49.91 19.73 -2.49
C TYR A 282 -49.82 20.96 -3.38
N GLU A 283 -50.85 21.19 -4.20
CA GLU A 283 -50.96 22.36 -5.07
C GLU A 283 -52.37 22.93 -4.98
N ASP A 284 -52.48 24.24 -4.81
CA ASP A 284 -53.75 25.00 -4.80
C ASP A 284 -54.86 24.41 -3.90
N GLY A 285 -54.47 23.89 -2.72
CA GLY A 285 -55.41 23.30 -1.78
C GLY A 285 -55.78 21.85 -2.06
N THR A 286 -55.16 21.21 -3.04
CA THR A 286 -55.50 19.83 -3.46
C THR A 286 -54.25 18.95 -3.36
N ILE A 287 -54.46 17.71 -2.92
CA ILE A 287 -53.42 16.68 -2.84
C ILE A 287 -53.46 15.83 -4.10
N HIS A 288 -52.30 15.67 -4.75
CA HIS A 288 -52.13 14.83 -5.93
C HIS A 288 -51.19 13.68 -5.62
N LYS A 289 -51.52 12.48 -6.06
CA LYS A 289 -50.67 11.29 -6.02
C LYS A 289 -49.81 11.28 -7.30
N VAL A 290 -48.49 11.43 -7.16
CA VAL A 290 -47.57 11.47 -8.28
C VAL A 290 -46.65 10.24 -8.22
N PRO A 291 -46.62 9.40 -9.26
CA PRO A 291 -45.70 8.28 -9.34
C PRO A 291 -44.27 8.80 -9.48
N VAL A 292 -43.31 8.16 -8.76
CA VAL A 292 -41.91 8.49 -8.79
C VAL A 292 -41.09 7.22 -8.95
N GLU A 293 -39.92 7.35 -9.57
CA GLU A 293 -38.91 6.30 -9.61
C GLU A 293 -37.87 6.59 -8.55
N VAL A 294 -37.78 5.71 -7.55
CA VAL A 294 -36.82 5.87 -6.44
C VAL A 294 -35.49 5.29 -6.86
N GLY A 295 -34.45 6.12 -6.83
CA GLY A 295 -33.08 5.73 -7.10
C GLY A 295 -32.40 5.13 -5.86
N ILE A 296 -31.23 5.66 -5.52
CA ILE A 296 -30.55 5.30 -4.27
C ILE A 296 -31.17 6.08 -3.10
N TYR A 297 -31.18 5.46 -1.93
CA TYR A 297 -31.68 6.09 -0.70
C TYR A 297 -30.86 5.67 0.51
N ASP A 298 -30.76 6.55 1.47
CA ASP A 298 -30.17 6.29 2.79
C ASP A 298 -31.28 6.26 3.89
N SER A 299 -30.89 6.43 5.13
CA SER A 299 -31.84 6.45 6.26
C SER A 299 -32.67 7.75 6.35
N GLU A 300 -32.29 8.82 5.65
CA GLU A 300 -32.90 10.14 5.74
C GLU A 300 -33.53 10.59 4.41
N LYS A 301 -32.87 10.27 3.28
CA LYS A 301 -33.19 10.80 1.94
C LYS A 301 -33.28 9.72 0.88
N ALA A 302 -34.10 9.96 -0.11
CA ALA A 302 -34.24 9.14 -1.30
C ALA A 302 -34.39 10.01 -2.56
#